data_c7735399db3050c4423e37e79c6acd7e
#
_entry.id   c7735399db3050c4423e37e79c6acd7e
#
_cell.length_a   1.000
_cell.length_b   1.000
_cell.length_c   1.000
_cell.angle_alpha   90.00
_cell.angle_beta   90.00
_cell.angle_gamma   90.00
#
_symmetry.space_group_name_H-M   'P 1'
#
loop_
_entity.id
_entity.type
_entity.pdbx_description
1 polymer ?
#
loop_
_entity_poly.entity_id
_entity_poly.type
_entity_poly.pdbx_seq_one_letter_code
_entity_poly.pdbx_strand_id
1 'polypeptide(L)'
;MRLACGTLLLATAALTLALGATRVGAQTGTVPSDLPAWFKAADKNGDGRLDGEEFRQAVIEGFYFRDKERKGYLTPDQLPEASRDAFNAADVKHDGRLTLEEELNALLKDFEAADVDKDGTLTYEELEAYVKRPSR
;
A
#
# COMPACT_ATOMS: atom_id res chain seq x y z
N MET A 1 -7.47 -20.45 7.54
CA MET A 1 -6.18 -19.81 7.31
C MET A 1 -6.44 -18.46 6.63
N ARG A 2 -6.58 -17.40 7.42
CA ARG A 2 -6.79 -16.04 6.88
C ARG A 2 -5.45 -15.35 6.89
N LEU A 3 -4.82 -15.29 5.73
CA LEU A 3 -3.62 -14.50 5.47
C LEU A 3 -3.95 -13.03 5.70
N ALA A 4 -3.12 -12.35 6.49
CA ALA A 4 -3.18 -10.90 6.65
C ALA A 4 -2.78 -10.29 5.29
N CYS A 5 -3.77 -9.99 4.48
CA CYS A 5 -3.64 -9.64 3.07
C CYS A 5 -3.15 -8.22 2.84
N GLY A 6 -3.20 -7.41 3.87
CA GLY A 6 -3.00 -5.99 3.73
C GLY A 6 -1.57 -5.51 3.71
N THR A 7 -0.71 -6.16 4.44
CA THR A 7 0.70 -5.73 4.62
C THR A 7 1.47 -5.63 3.28
N LEU A 8 1.05 -6.39 2.28
CA LEU A 8 1.75 -6.45 1.00
C LEU A 8 1.31 -5.35 0.03
N LEU A 9 0.05 -4.89 0.10
CA LEU A 9 -0.47 -3.81 -0.74
C LEU A 9 0.05 -2.43 -0.31
N LEU A 10 0.20 -2.19 1.00
CA LEU A 10 0.85 -0.98 1.52
C LEU A 10 2.29 -0.86 1.01
N ALA A 11 3.01 -1.99 0.96
CA ALA A 11 4.37 -2.03 0.44
C ALA A 11 4.44 -1.65 -1.05
N THR A 12 3.44 -1.99 -1.85
CA THR A 12 3.40 -1.64 -3.28
C THR A 12 2.99 -0.19 -3.53
N ALA A 13 2.12 0.38 -2.71
CA ALA A 13 1.72 1.78 -2.82
C ALA A 13 2.89 2.72 -2.49
N ALA A 14 3.76 2.34 -1.56
CA ALA A 14 4.90 3.14 -1.16
C ALA A 14 6.07 3.12 -2.16
N LEU A 15 6.21 2.06 -2.96
CA LEU A 15 7.30 1.94 -3.94
C LEU A 15 7.17 2.91 -5.12
N THR A 16 6.03 3.56 -5.28
CA THR A 16 5.75 4.38 -6.46
C THR A 16 6.03 5.87 -6.30
N LEU A 17 6.34 6.34 -5.10
CA LEU A 17 6.63 7.76 -4.84
C LEU A 17 8.14 8.10 -4.83
N ALA A 18 9.02 7.12 -4.94
CA ALA A 18 10.46 7.37 -5.03
C ALA A 18 10.87 7.68 -6.48
N LEU A 19 10.64 8.89 -6.92
CA LEU A 19 11.28 9.46 -8.11
C LEU A 19 12.71 9.88 -7.75
N GLY A 20 13.65 9.04 -8.15
CA GLY A 20 15.04 9.44 -8.27
C GLY A 20 16.03 8.75 -7.35
N ALA A 21 16.47 7.58 -7.74
CA ALA A 21 17.88 7.14 -7.72
C ALA A 21 17.97 5.65 -8.06
N THR A 22 18.65 5.38 -9.14
CA THR A 22 19.11 4.06 -9.58
C THR A 22 19.88 3.33 -8.48
N ARG A 23 19.40 2.12 -8.10
CA ARG A 23 20.27 0.95 -7.88
C ARG A 23 19.48 -0.33 -7.73
N VAL A 24 19.79 -1.25 -8.61
CA VAL A 24 19.39 -2.65 -8.62
C VAL A 24 19.91 -3.35 -7.37
N GLY A 25 19.00 -3.97 -6.64
CA GLY A 25 19.30 -4.90 -5.58
C GLY A 25 18.09 -5.79 -5.36
N ALA A 26 18.23 -7.08 -5.66
CA ALA A 26 17.22 -8.09 -5.41
C ALA A 26 16.78 -8.05 -3.94
N GLN A 27 15.49 -7.79 -3.67
CA GLN A 27 14.97 -7.82 -2.31
C GLN A 27 13.67 -8.59 -2.20
N THR A 28 13.79 -9.63 -1.44
CA THR A 28 12.79 -10.47 -0.81
C THR A 28 11.68 -9.62 -0.17
N GLY A 29 10.44 -9.99 -0.47
CA GLY A 29 9.19 -9.37 -0.10
C GLY A 29 9.19 -8.64 1.22
N THR A 30 9.23 -7.32 1.16
CA THR A 30 9.35 -6.50 2.36
C THR A 30 8.85 -5.09 2.11
N VAL A 31 8.36 -4.51 3.19
CA VAL A 31 8.22 -3.09 3.47
C VAL A 31 9.05 -2.26 2.48
N PRO A 32 8.49 -1.22 1.89
CA PRO A 32 9.28 -0.30 1.09
C PRO A 32 10.54 0.04 1.85
N SER A 33 11.68 -0.11 1.22
CA SER A 33 12.95 0.31 1.80
C SER A 33 12.95 1.80 2.20
N ASP A 34 11.85 2.49 1.94
CA ASP A 34 11.66 3.92 2.11
C ASP A 34 10.27 4.27 2.67
N LEU A 35 9.78 3.46 3.63
CA LEU A 35 8.53 3.74 4.34
C LEU A 35 8.49 5.14 4.95
N PRO A 36 9.60 5.66 5.55
CA PRO A 36 9.63 7.03 6.04
C PRO A 36 9.39 8.08 4.97
N ALA A 37 9.97 7.91 3.79
CA ALA A 37 9.77 8.85 2.69
C ALA A 37 8.34 8.79 2.14
N TRP A 38 7.76 7.60 2.05
CA TRP A 38 6.37 7.45 1.66
C TRP A 38 5.42 8.11 2.66
N PHE A 39 5.61 7.86 3.96
CA PHE A 39 4.79 8.44 5.02
C PHE A 39 4.84 9.98 4.95
N LYS A 40 6.04 10.54 4.85
CA LYS A 40 6.23 11.99 4.73
C LYS A 40 5.60 12.57 3.46
N ALA A 41 5.56 11.83 2.36
CA ALA A 41 4.94 12.28 1.11
C ALA A 41 3.41 12.20 1.18
N ALA A 42 2.87 11.25 1.94
CA ALA A 42 1.45 11.06 2.16
C ALA A 42 0.89 12.09 3.17
N ASP A 43 1.65 12.43 4.21
CA ASP A 43 1.36 13.47 5.19
C ASP A 43 1.43 14.85 4.51
N LYS A 44 0.33 15.29 3.92
CA LYS A 44 0.27 16.54 3.13
C LYS A 44 0.19 17.77 4.02
N ASN A 45 -0.44 17.64 5.18
CA ASN A 45 -0.58 18.74 6.13
C ASN A 45 0.65 18.91 7.04
N GLY A 46 1.53 17.90 7.11
CA GLY A 46 2.78 17.94 7.87
C GLY A 46 2.60 17.81 9.37
N ASP A 47 1.50 17.22 9.84
CA ASP A 47 1.22 17.05 11.26
C ASP A 47 1.86 15.81 11.90
N GLY A 48 2.51 14.97 11.09
CA GLY A 48 3.16 13.73 11.53
C GLY A 48 2.21 12.56 11.67
N ARG A 49 1.02 12.66 11.13
CA ARG A 49 -0.01 11.62 11.11
C ARG A 49 -0.60 11.49 9.71
N LEU A 50 -1.19 10.37 9.41
CA LEU A 50 -1.97 10.18 8.19
C LEU A 50 -3.44 10.05 8.56
N ASP A 51 -4.24 11.01 8.19
CA ASP A 51 -5.68 10.87 8.28
C ASP A 51 -6.25 10.03 7.12
N GLY A 52 -7.52 9.67 7.21
CA GLY A 52 -8.16 8.81 6.22
C GLY A 52 -8.22 9.44 4.81
N GLU A 53 -8.20 10.77 4.71
CA GLU A 53 -8.20 11.47 3.42
C GLU A 53 -6.82 11.48 2.78
N GLU A 54 -5.78 11.78 3.56
CA GLU A 54 -4.39 11.74 3.12
C GLU A 54 -3.98 10.32 2.69
N PHE A 55 -4.40 9.32 3.46
CA PHE A 55 -4.17 7.92 3.12
C PHE A 55 -4.85 7.54 1.80
N ARG A 56 -6.14 7.89 1.62
CA ARG A 56 -6.86 7.67 0.36
C ARG A 56 -6.16 8.33 -0.82
N GLN A 57 -5.77 9.58 -0.65
CA GLN A 57 -5.10 10.32 -1.72
C GLN A 57 -3.79 9.65 -2.11
N ALA A 58 -2.98 9.21 -1.15
CA ALA A 58 -1.75 8.49 -1.42
C ALA A 58 -1.99 7.18 -2.18
N VAL A 59 -3.05 6.44 -1.84
CA VAL A 59 -3.45 5.22 -2.57
C VAL A 59 -3.85 5.54 -4.01
N ILE A 60 -4.66 6.56 -4.22
CA ILE A 60 -5.11 7.00 -5.55
C ILE A 60 -3.92 7.42 -6.42
N GLU A 61 -3.01 8.22 -5.88
CA GLU A 61 -1.80 8.64 -6.57
C GLU A 61 -0.93 7.43 -6.96
N GLY A 62 -0.74 6.49 -6.04
CA GLY A 62 0.00 5.25 -6.28
C GLY A 62 -0.65 4.34 -7.31
N PHE A 63 -1.97 4.25 -7.34
CA PHE A 63 -2.72 3.48 -8.33
C PHE A 63 -2.48 4.04 -9.74
N TYR A 64 -2.72 5.33 -9.95
CA TYR A 64 -2.55 5.96 -11.26
C TYR A 64 -1.10 5.98 -11.74
N PHE A 65 -0.15 6.00 -10.83
CA PHE A 65 1.26 5.88 -11.18
C PHE A 65 1.59 4.51 -11.80
N ARG A 66 0.95 3.45 -11.29
CA ARG A 66 1.12 2.07 -11.80
C ARG A 66 0.27 1.78 -13.04
N ASP A 67 -0.92 2.38 -13.14
CA ASP A 67 -1.80 2.26 -14.31
C ASP A 67 -1.33 3.19 -15.45
N LYS A 68 -0.14 2.90 -16.00
CA LYS A 68 0.48 3.70 -17.06
C LYS A 68 -0.34 3.74 -18.34
N GLU A 69 -1.11 2.70 -18.58
CA GLU A 69 -1.95 2.57 -19.76
C GLU A 69 -3.36 3.17 -19.56
N ARG A 70 -3.64 3.69 -18.38
CA ARG A 70 -4.92 4.30 -17.98
C ARG A 70 -6.13 3.40 -18.26
N LYS A 71 -5.98 2.12 -17.96
CA LYS A 71 -7.03 1.11 -18.11
C LYS A 71 -8.08 1.16 -16.99
N GLY A 72 -7.76 1.82 -15.87
CA GLY A 72 -8.59 1.85 -14.67
C GLY A 72 -8.49 0.58 -13.81
N TYR A 73 -7.55 -0.30 -14.12
CA TYR A 73 -7.24 -1.49 -13.33
C TYR A 73 -5.76 -1.88 -13.47
N LEU A 74 -5.27 -2.59 -12.48
CA LEU A 74 -3.93 -3.19 -12.48
C LEU A 74 -4.05 -4.69 -12.74
N THR A 75 -3.02 -5.25 -13.35
CA THR A 75 -2.86 -6.69 -13.55
C THR A 75 -1.66 -7.22 -12.75
N PRO A 76 -1.60 -8.53 -12.44
CA PRO A 76 -0.51 -9.07 -11.61
C PRO A 76 0.90 -8.82 -12.12
N ASP A 77 1.07 -8.67 -13.43
CA ASP A 77 2.36 -8.39 -14.08
C ASP A 77 2.87 -6.95 -13.85
N GLN A 78 1.98 -6.04 -13.48
CA GLN A 78 2.32 -4.65 -13.13
C GLN A 78 2.77 -4.50 -11.67
N LEU A 79 2.68 -5.57 -10.89
CA LEU A 79 3.03 -5.58 -9.48
C LEU A 79 4.21 -6.53 -9.20
N PRO A 80 5.01 -6.28 -8.16
CA PRO A 80 6.03 -7.21 -7.72
C PRO A 80 5.43 -8.60 -7.42
N GLU A 81 6.17 -9.67 -7.70
CA GLU A 81 5.71 -11.03 -7.44
C GLU A 81 5.33 -11.25 -5.98
N ALA A 82 6.05 -10.63 -5.05
CA ALA A 82 5.73 -10.64 -3.63
C ALA A 82 4.33 -10.09 -3.28
N SER A 83 3.72 -9.32 -4.19
CA SER A 83 2.38 -8.73 -4.00
C SER A 83 1.25 -9.61 -4.52
N ARG A 84 1.56 -10.79 -5.08
CA ARG A 84 0.57 -11.62 -5.76
C ARG A 84 -0.53 -12.14 -4.84
N ASP A 85 -0.20 -12.53 -3.63
CA ASP A 85 -1.19 -12.98 -2.64
C ASP A 85 -2.12 -11.84 -2.22
N ALA A 86 -1.56 -10.65 -2.03
CA ALA A 86 -2.32 -9.46 -1.70
C ALA A 86 -3.22 -9.02 -2.86
N PHE A 87 -2.72 -9.10 -4.09
CA PHE A 87 -3.52 -8.87 -5.29
C PHE A 87 -4.73 -9.81 -5.33
N ASN A 88 -4.50 -11.12 -5.20
CA ASN A 88 -5.56 -12.12 -5.26
C ASN A 88 -6.64 -11.95 -4.19
N ALA A 89 -6.27 -11.43 -3.04
CA ALA A 89 -7.22 -11.21 -1.97
C ALA A 89 -7.94 -9.86 -2.07
N ALA A 90 -7.34 -8.88 -2.74
CA ALA A 90 -7.98 -7.61 -3.05
C ALA A 90 -8.89 -7.70 -4.28
N ASP A 91 -8.54 -8.54 -5.26
CA ASP A 91 -9.38 -8.86 -6.43
C ASP A 91 -10.60 -9.70 -5.99
N VAL A 92 -11.60 -9.02 -5.48
CA VAL A 92 -12.82 -9.65 -4.95
C VAL A 92 -13.64 -10.32 -6.04
N LYS A 93 -13.56 -9.82 -7.26
CA LYS A 93 -14.27 -10.36 -8.43
C LYS A 93 -13.56 -11.57 -9.02
N HIS A 94 -12.29 -11.78 -8.67
CA HIS A 94 -11.45 -12.85 -9.21
C HIS A 94 -11.36 -12.85 -10.75
N ASP A 95 -11.34 -11.65 -11.33
CA ASP A 95 -11.26 -11.46 -12.79
C ASP A 95 -9.82 -11.18 -13.27
N GLY A 96 -8.84 -11.20 -12.36
CA GLY A 96 -7.44 -10.91 -12.65
C GLY A 96 -7.15 -9.42 -12.85
N ARG A 97 -8.06 -8.57 -12.39
CA ARG A 97 -7.97 -7.12 -12.49
C ARG A 97 -8.21 -6.50 -11.12
N LEU A 98 -7.30 -5.67 -10.69
CA LEU A 98 -7.45 -4.91 -9.46
C LEU A 98 -7.87 -3.49 -9.81
N THR A 99 -9.12 -3.16 -9.59
CA THR A 99 -9.64 -1.80 -9.78
C THR A 99 -9.23 -0.89 -8.62
N LEU A 100 -9.27 0.41 -8.84
CA LEU A 100 -9.00 1.39 -7.77
C LEU A 100 -9.93 1.20 -6.57
N GLU A 101 -11.20 0.87 -6.82
CA GLU A 101 -12.18 0.62 -5.76
C GLU A 101 -11.79 -0.60 -4.91
N GLU A 102 -11.39 -1.69 -5.54
CA GLU A 102 -10.96 -2.91 -4.84
C GLU A 102 -9.70 -2.67 -4.04
N GLU A 103 -8.71 -1.97 -4.61
CA GLU A 103 -7.48 -1.61 -3.90
C GLU A 103 -7.75 -0.68 -2.72
N LEU A 104 -8.57 0.37 -2.92
CA LEU A 104 -8.97 1.27 -1.85
C LEU A 104 -9.66 0.55 -0.71
N ASN A 105 -10.63 -0.32 -1.02
CA ASN A 105 -11.36 -1.08 0.00
C ASN A 105 -10.44 -2.04 0.78
N ALA A 106 -9.45 -2.64 0.11
CA ALA A 106 -8.48 -3.50 0.77
C ALA A 106 -7.57 -2.68 1.70
N LEU A 107 -7.02 -1.57 1.21
CA LEU A 107 -6.09 -0.73 1.96
C LEU A 107 -6.75 0.05 3.10
N LEU A 108 -8.01 0.44 2.97
CA LEU A 108 -8.75 1.05 4.09
C LEU A 108 -8.97 0.08 5.25
N LYS A 109 -9.17 -1.21 4.97
CA LYS A 109 -9.19 -2.24 6.04
C LYS A 109 -7.84 -2.37 6.73
N ASP A 110 -6.76 -2.19 5.99
CA ASP A 110 -5.42 -2.19 6.55
C ASP A 110 -5.17 -0.96 7.40
N PHE A 111 -5.64 0.20 6.96
CA PHE A 111 -5.63 1.43 7.74
C PHE A 111 -6.32 1.23 9.10
N GLU A 112 -7.56 0.71 9.08
CA GLU A 112 -8.32 0.43 10.30
C GLU A 112 -7.64 -0.61 11.21
N ALA A 113 -6.91 -1.56 10.63
CA ALA A 113 -6.19 -2.59 11.38
C ALA A 113 -4.84 -2.09 11.92
N ALA A 114 -4.26 -1.10 11.30
CA ALA A 114 -3.03 -0.44 11.73
C ALA A 114 -3.29 0.61 12.82
N ASP A 115 -4.42 1.31 12.74
CA ASP A 115 -4.91 2.26 13.75
C ASP A 115 -5.27 1.52 15.05
N VAL A 116 -4.29 1.36 15.93
CA VAL A 116 -4.41 0.54 17.14
C VAL A 116 -5.20 1.25 18.21
N ASP A 117 -5.02 2.56 18.37
CA ASP A 117 -5.70 3.37 19.37
C ASP A 117 -7.07 3.89 18.90
N LYS A 118 -7.40 3.67 17.61
CA LYS A 118 -8.65 4.03 16.96
C LYS A 118 -8.99 5.52 17.04
N ASP A 119 -7.96 6.34 16.89
CA ASP A 119 -8.12 7.79 16.84
C ASP A 119 -8.48 8.30 15.42
N GLY A 120 -8.49 7.40 14.41
CA GLY A 120 -8.83 7.69 13.02
C GLY A 120 -7.66 8.23 12.20
N THR A 121 -6.46 8.19 12.76
CA THR A 121 -5.22 8.57 12.09
C THR A 121 -4.17 7.48 12.24
N LEU A 122 -3.15 7.47 11.39
CA LEU A 122 -1.98 6.59 11.56
C LEU A 122 -0.75 7.40 11.88
N THR A 123 -0.11 7.08 12.99
CA THR A 123 1.25 7.51 13.26
C THR A 123 2.24 6.66 12.46
N TYR A 124 3.45 7.18 12.30
CA TYR A 124 4.52 6.41 11.64
C TYR A 124 4.80 5.09 12.37
N GLU A 125 4.79 5.12 13.70
CA GLU A 125 5.04 3.96 14.55
C GLU A 125 3.98 2.86 14.38
N GLU A 126 2.72 3.23 14.28
CA GLU A 126 1.62 2.28 14.03
C GLU A 126 1.74 1.64 12.66
N LEU A 127 1.99 2.46 11.64
CA LEU A 127 2.19 1.98 10.29
C LEU A 127 3.41 1.05 10.19
N GLU A 128 4.54 1.45 10.77
CA GLU A 128 5.75 0.64 10.81
C GLU A 128 5.53 -0.69 11.55
N ALA A 129 4.86 -0.65 12.69
CA ALA A 129 4.52 -1.85 13.46
C ALA A 129 3.57 -2.77 12.68
N TYR A 130 2.60 -2.20 11.97
CA TYR A 130 1.68 -2.97 11.13
C TYR A 130 2.40 -3.69 9.99
N VAL A 131 3.24 -2.97 9.26
CA VAL A 131 3.99 -3.50 8.12
C VAL A 131 5.02 -4.56 8.53
N LYS A 132 5.63 -4.42 9.71
CA LYS A 132 6.60 -5.38 10.23
C LYS A 132 5.99 -6.62 10.88
N ARG A 133 4.65 -6.70 11.00
CA ARG A 133 4.00 -7.90 11.55
C ARG A 133 4.31 -9.11 10.67
N PRO A 134 4.83 -10.20 11.24
CA PRO A 134 5.01 -11.42 10.46
C PRO A 134 3.64 -11.93 10.01
N SER A 135 3.53 -12.29 8.75
CA SER A 135 2.36 -13.01 8.22
C SER A 135 2.23 -14.33 8.99
N ARG A 136 1.18 -14.46 9.78
CA ARG A 136 0.85 -15.73 10.43
C ARG A 136 0.02 -16.59 9.50
#